data_acd58281da767761f59216341309eb54
#
_entry.id   acd58281da767761f59216341309eb54
#
_cell.length_a   1.000
_cell.length_b   1.000
_cell.length_c   1.000
_cell.angle_alpha   90.00
_cell.angle_beta   90.00
_cell.angle_gamma   90.00
#
_symmetry.space_group_name_H-M   'P 1'
#
loop_
_entity.id
_entity.type
_entity.pdbx_description
1 polymer ?
#
loop_
_entity_poly.entity_id
_entity_poly.type
_entity_poly.pdbx_seq_one_letter_code
_entity_poly.pdbx_strand_id
1 'polypeptide(L)'
;MQSSKLVSVIVVLLFGLTILFSFASSIFYVVESTERAVIFYKFGKGLDKENIIQPGFNFKAPWNDLYKFDITDNLVEETIDVLDGSGLSINVDVTMNFHLDYDSVGEIYETYQFDYLRRLVRPVFRSTVRDVMGRYTAEEIYSTKRAEVENLIQEEASEVL
;
A
#
# COMPACT_ATOMS: atom_id res chain seq x y z
N MET A 1 58.20 -16.86 14.26
CA MET A 1 57.60 -15.58 14.63
C MET A 1 56.98 -14.81 13.46
N GLN A 2 57.44 -14.96 12.21
CA GLN A 2 56.94 -14.26 11.04
C GLN A 2 55.63 -14.89 10.49
N SER A 3 55.48 -16.22 10.56
CA SER A 3 54.29 -16.96 10.10
C SER A 3 53.06 -16.69 10.96
N SER A 4 53.19 -16.48 12.27
CA SER A 4 52.05 -16.21 13.14
C SER A 4 51.46 -14.78 12.88
N LYS A 5 52.31 -13.82 12.55
CA LYS A 5 51.85 -12.47 12.17
C LYS A 5 51.10 -12.48 10.81
N LEU A 6 51.60 -13.28 9.87
CA LEU A 6 50.94 -13.46 8.56
C LEU A 6 49.56 -14.12 8.71
N VAL A 7 49.46 -15.15 9.53
CA VAL A 7 48.18 -15.84 9.83
C VAL A 7 47.17 -14.86 10.50
N SER A 8 47.65 -14.06 11.48
CA SER A 8 46.78 -13.07 12.13
C SER A 8 46.27 -12.00 11.15
N VAL A 9 47.10 -11.53 10.23
CA VAL A 9 46.71 -10.55 9.20
C VAL A 9 45.68 -11.16 8.24
N ILE A 10 45.85 -12.43 7.82
CA ILE A 10 44.91 -13.13 6.95
C ILE A 10 43.56 -13.30 7.66
N VAL A 11 43.54 -13.69 8.94
CA VAL A 11 42.34 -13.85 9.74
C VAL A 11 41.56 -12.52 9.86
N VAL A 12 42.29 -11.40 10.13
CA VAL A 12 41.69 -10.07 10.23
C VAL A 12 41.12 -9.64 8.87
N LEU A 13 41.84 -9.90 7.77
CA LEU A 13 41.33 -9.62 6.42
C LEU A 13 40.10 -10.42 6.06
N LEU A 14 40.10 -11.72 6.36
CA LEU A 14 38.92 -12.58 6.14
C LEU A 14 37.72 -12.12 6.98
N PHE A 15 37.96 -11.76 8.24
CA PHE A 15 36.90 -11.25 9.11
C PHE A 15 36.36 -9.90 8.62
N GLY A 16 37.22 -9.01 8.17
CA GLY A 16 36.84 -7.73 7.54
C GLY A 16 36.03 -7.95 6.25
N LEU A 17 36.42 -8.92 5.43
CA LEU A 17 35.73 -9.27 4.20
C LEU A 17 34.34 -9.87 4.47
N THR A 18 34.20 -10.70 5.49
CA THR A 18 32.88 -11.26 5.89
C THR A 18 31.94 -10.18 6.42
N ILE A 19 32.44 -9.23 7.19
CA ILE A 19 31.65 -8.05 7.62
C ILE A 19 31.22 -7.23 6.42
N LEU A 20 32.13 -6.93 5.50
CA LEU A 20 31.82 -6.15 4.28
C LEU A 20 30.75 -6.83 3.43
N PHE A 21 30.84 -8.15 3.28
CA PHE A 21 29.87 -8.94 2.53
C PHE A 21 28.50 -8.99 3.21
N SER A 22 28.48 -9.05 4.55
CA SER A 22 27.24 -8.99 5.34
C SER A 22 26.51 -7.64 5.18
N PHE A 23 27.25 -6.53 5.07
CA PHE A 23 26.66 -5.22 4.80
C PHE A 23 26.20 -5.05 3.36
N ALA A 24 26.87 -5.68 2.39
CA ALA A 24 26.52 -5.56 0.99
C ALA A 24 25.08 -6.02 0.70
N SER A 25 24.63 -7.10 1.34
CA SER A 25 23.25 -7.62 1.19
C SER A 25 22.15 -6.68 1.72
N SER A 26 22.52 -5.73 2.61
CA SER A 26 21.58 -4.75 3.16
C SER A 26 21.51 -3.44 2.35
N ILE A 27 22.43 -3.28 1.40
CA ILE A 27 22.53 -2.07 0.57
C ILE A 27 21.69 -2.21 -0.69
N PHE A 28 21.71 -3.40 -1.30
CA PHE A 28 21.05 -3.66 -2.58
C PHE A 28 19.68 -4.25 -2.38
N TYR A 29 18.72 -3.81 -3.18
CA TYR A 29 17.36 -4.34 -3.19
C TYR A 29 16.75 -4.21 -4.58
N VAL A 30 15.73 -5.03 -4.84
CA VAL A 30 14.95 -4.99 -6.07
C VAL A 30 13.53 -4.59 -5.72
N VAL A 31 12.97 -3.66 -6.47
CA VAL A 31 11.55 -3.31 -6.47
C VAL A 31 10.96 -3.96 -7.71
N GLU A 32 9.92 -4.76 -7.53
CA GLU A 32 9.26 -5.45 -8.64
C GLU A 32 8.43 -4.47 -9.48
N SER A 33 8.05 -4.86 -10.70
CA SER A 33 7.27 -4.01 -11.60
C SER A 33 5.89 -3.67 -11.05
N THR A 34 5.37 -4.55 -10.19
CA THR A 34 4.09 -4.43 -9.48
C THR A 34 4.18 -3.66 -8.18
N GLU A 35 5.39 -3.23 -7.80
CA GLU A 35 5.65 -2.55 -6.55
C GLU A 35 6.08 -1.11 -6.74
N ARG A 36 5.83 -0.29 -5.72
CA ARG A 36 6.50 1.00 -5.48
C ARG A 36 7.04 0.99 -4.06
N ALA A 37 8.09 1.77 -3.82
CA ALA A 37 8.69 1.81 -2.50
C ALA A 37 9.01 3.22 -2.06
N VAL A 38 8.98 3.43 -0.74
CA VAL A 38 9.42 4.65 -0.07
C VAL A 38 10.53 4.35 0.91
N ILE A 39 11.47 5.28 1.06
CA ILE A 39 12.58 5.13 2.00
C ILE A 39 12.34 6.01 3.22
N PHE A 40 12.60 5.42 4.39
CA PHE A 40 12.69 6.15 5.64
C PHE A 40 14.16 6.33 6.02
N TYR A 41 14.61 7.57 6.03
CA TYR A 41 15.97 7.95 6.40
C TYR A 41 16.10 8.11 7.91
N LYS A 42 16.66 7.11 8.61
CA LYS A 42 16.83 7.16 10.08
C LYS A 42 17.73 8.31 10.56
N PHE A 43 18.72 8.64 9.75
CA PHE A 43 19.65 9.74 10.04
C PHE A 43 19.46 10.85 9.00
N GLY A 44 18.32 11.57 9.04
CA GLY A 44 18.09 12.64 8.07
C GLY A 44 16.64 13.11 8.04
N LYS A 45 16.10 13.24 6.84
CA LYS A 45 14.79 13.84 6.58
C LYS A 45 13.57 12.97 6.98
N GLY A 46 13.78 11.77 7.49
CA GLY A 46 12.68 10.85 7.82
C GLY A 46 12.11 10.18 6.58
N LEU A 47 10.78 10.13 6.47
CA LEU A 47 10.09 9.54 5.32
C LEU A 47 10.25 10.43 4.08
N ASP A 48 10.72 9.83 2.99
CA ASP A 48 10.80 10.49 1.68
C ASP A 48 9.52 10.22 0.89
N LYS A 49 8.58 11.14 0.99
CA LYS A 49 7.26 11.02 0.35
C LYS A 49 7.29 11.39 -1.13
N GLU A 50 8.20 12.28 -1.52
CA GLU A 50 8.26 12.86 -2.85
C GLU A 50 9.02 11.97 -3.84
N ASN A 51 10.02 11.23 -3.34
CA ASN A 51 10.86 10.39 -4.20
C ASN A 51 10.43 8.92 -4.10
N ILE A 52 9.40 8.57 -4.85
CA ILE A 52 8.93 7.19 -4.94
C ILE A 52 9.91 6.36 -5.76
N ILE A 53 10.38 5.26 -5.17
CA ILE A 53 11.33 4.35 -5.80
C ILE A 53 10.64 3.55 -6.89
N GLN A 54 11.17 3.68 -8.09
CA GLN A 54 10.69 2.97 -9.27
C GLN A 54 11.16 1.50 -9.29
N PRO A 55 10.47 0.62 -10.04
CA PRO A 55 10.89 -0.76 -10.24
C PRO A 55 12.32 -0.86 -10.78
N GLY A 56 12.99 -1.90 -10.34
CA GLY A 56 14.34 -2.22 -10.78
C GLY A 56 15.31 -2.45 -9.63
N PHE A 57 16.57 -2.50 -10.00
CA PHE A 57 17.67 -2.67 -9.05
C PHE A 57 18.05 -1.32 -8.45
N ASN A 58 17.95 -1.23 -7.15
CA ASN A 58 18.17 -0.02 -6.40
C ASN A 58 19.15 -0.26 -5.24
N PHE A 59 19.63 0.82 -4.62
CA PHE A 59 20.49 0.74 -3.45
C PHE A 59 20.08 1.76 -2.40
N LYS A 60 20.26 1.41 -1.14
CA LYS A 60 20.01 2.29 0.02
C LYS A 60 21.11 2.12 1.05
N ALA A 61 21.26 3.09 1.95
CA ALA A 61 22.11 2.91 3.11
C ALA A 61 21.57 1.77 4.01
N PRO A 62 22.43 0.93 4.59
CA PRO A 62 22.01 -0.26 5.35
C PRO A 62 21.15 0.04 6.59
N TRP A 63 21.24 1.26 7.11
CA TRP A 63 20.45 1.73 8.25
C TRP A 63 19.09 2.32 7.88
N ASN A 64 18.80 2.57 6.60
CA ASN A 64 17.52 3.10 6.17
C ASN A 64 16.52 1.97 5.99
N ASP A 65 15.26 2.23 6.29
CA ASP A 65 14.17 1.30 6.05
C ASP A 65 13.54 1.54 4.68
N LEU A 66 13.10 0.47 4.06
CA LEU A 66 12.40 0.47 2.79
C LEU A 66 11.01 -0.13 3.01
N TYR A 67 9.99 0.58 2.54
CA TYR A 67 8.61 0.14 2.60
C TYR A 67 8.08 -0.02 1.19
N LYS A 68 7.66 -1.24 0.85
CA LYS A 68 7.15 -1.60 -0.46
C LYS A 68 5.64 -1.71 -0.44
N PHE A 69 5.00 -1.23 -1.50
CA PHE A 69 3.57 -1.28 -1.71
C PHE A 69 3.28 -1.96 -3.03
N ASP A 70 2.34 -2.89 -2.99
CA ASP A 70 1.78 -3.48 -4.19
C ASP A 70 0.80 -2.48 -4.82
N ILE A 71 1.03 -2.16 -6.10
CA ILE A 71 0.22 -1.23 -6.89
C ILE A 71 -0.70 -1.95 -7.87
N THR A 72 -0.82 -3.28 -7.77
CA THR A 72 -1.77 -4.04 -8.59
C THR A 72 -3.21 -3.80 -8.16
N ASP A 73 -4.14 -4.22 -8.99
CA ASP A 73 -5.55 -4.16 -8.67
C ASP A 73 -5.87 -5.04 -7.46
N ASN A 74 -6.46 -4.44 -6.46
CA ASN A 74 -6.91 -5.08 -5.24
C ASN A 74 -8.43 -5.19 -5.23
N LEU A 75 -8.95 -6.31 -4.72
CA LEU A 75 -10.37 -6.58 -4.59
C LEU A 75 -10.79 -6.39 -3.13
N VAL A 76 -11.83 -5.60 -2.90
CA VAL A 76 -12.51 -5.50 -1.61
C VAL A 76 -13.93 -5.97 -1.76
N GLU A 77 -14.31 -6.98 -1.01
CA GLU A 77 -15.65 -7.50 -0.90
C GLU A 77 -16.21 -7.13 0.47
N GLU A 78 -17.43 -6.59 0.49
CA GLU A 78 -18.11 -6.16 1.71
C GLU A 78 -19.59 -6.54 1.64
N THR A 79 -20.09 -7.07 2.75
CA THR A 79 -21.52 -7.26 2.99
C THR A 79 -21.98 -6.13 3.90
N ILE A 80 -22.90 -5.29 3.44
CA ILE A 80 -23.27 -4.05 4.12
C ILE A 80 -24.80 -4.03 4.32
N ASP A 81 -25.21 -3.74 5.56
CA ASP A 81 -26.61 -3.39 5.84
C ASP A 81 -26.80 -1.90 5.56
N VAL A 82 -27.74 -1.58 4.68
CA VAL A 82 -28.09 -0.21 4.28
C VAL A 82 -29.57 0.02 4.47
N LEU A 83 -29.94 1.26 4.73
CA LEU A 83 -31.35 1.70 4.67
C LEU A 83 -31.59 2.27 3.28
N ASP A 84 -32.60 1.74 2.59
CA ASP A 84 -33.03 2.28 1.31
C ASP A 84 -33.78 3.61 1.46
N GLY A 85 -34.09 4.27 0.36
CA GLY A 85 -34.81 5.55 0.35
C GLY A 85 -36.22 5.51 0.97
N SER A 86 -36.79 4.32 1.18
CA SER A 86 -38.08 4.11 1.89
C SER A 86 -37.91 3.82 3.39
N GLY A 87 -36.65 3.68 3.88
CA GLY A 87 -36.34 3.31 5.25
C GLY A 87 -36.35 1.80 5.50
N LEU A 88 -36.39 0.97 4.46
CA LEU A 88 -36.28 -0.48 4.57
C LEU A 88 -34.80 -0.87 4.73
N SER A 89 -34.49 -1.72 5.71
CA SER A 89 -33.13 -2.28 5.84
C SER A 89 -32.96 -3.41 4.82
N ILE A 90 -31.95 -3.27 3.96
CA ILE A 90 -31.55 -4.27 2.98
C ILE A 90 -30.08 -4.65 3.20
N ASN A 91 -29.76 -5.91 2.97
CA ASN A 91 -28.41 -6.42 3.02
C ASN A 91 -27.89 -6.54 1.59
N VAL A 92 -26.72 -5.94 1.31
CA VAL A 92 -26.14 -5.90 -0.03
C VAL A 92 -24.69 -6.38 0.00
N ASP A 93 -24.36 -7.22 -0.96
CA ASP A 93 -22.98 -7.62 -1.24
C ASP A 93 -22.43 -6.72 -2.34
N VAL A 94 -21.37 -6.05 -2.04
CA VAL A 94 -20.69 -5.11 -2.95
C VAL A 94 -19.23 -5.44 -3.06
N THR A 95 -18.71 -5.27 -4.28
CA THR A 95 -17.32 -5.54 -4.61
C THR A 95 -16.72 -4.31 -5.28
N MET A 96 -15.53 -3.92 -4.87
CA MET A 96 -14.79 -2.82 -5.45
C MET A 96 -13.39 -3.27 -5.84
N ASN A 97 -12.98 -2.96 -7.07
CA ASN A 97 -11.60 -3.03 -7.51
C ASN A 97 -10.96 -1.65 -7.37
N PHE A 98 -9.78 -1.61 -6.79
CA PHE A 98 -9.01 -0.38 -6.69
C PHE A 98 -7.50 -0.69 -6.79
N HIS A 99 -6.71 0.28 -7.17
CA HIS A 99 -5.25 0.24 -7.11
C HIS A 99 -4.73 1.51 -6.43
N LEU A 100 -3.52 1.41 -5.89
CA LEU A 100 -2.85 2.58 -5.32
C LEU A 100 -2.28 3.43 -6.45
N ASP A 101 -2.52 4.74 -6.36
CA ASP A 101 -1.85 5.68 -7.24
C ASP A 101 -0.33 5.72 -6.93
N TYR A 102 0.47 5.69 -7.98
CA TYR A 102 1.93 5.56 -7.90
C TYR A 102 2.59 6.68 -7.11
N ASP A 103 2.06 7.89 -7.23
CA ASP A 103 2.65 9.08 -6.63
C ASP A 103 2.15 9.30 -5.20
N SER A 104 1.03 8.68 -4.82
CA SER A 104 0.41 8.85 -3.51
C SER A 104 0.89 7.87 -2.43
N VAL A 105 1.71 6.86 -2.79
CA VAL A 105 2.19 5.81 -1.88
C VAL A 105 2.90 6.39 -0.64
N GLY A 106 3.65 7.49 -0.81
CA GLY A 106 4.36 8.15 0.28
C GLY A 106 3.42 8.76 1.32
N GLU A 107 2.36 9.42 0.89
CA GLU A 107 1.35 10.04 1.76
C GLU A 107 0.48 8.98 2.45
N ILE A 108 0.12 7.94 1.71
CA ILE A 108 -0.62 6.78 2.25
C ILE A 108 0.18 6.15 3.39
N TYR A 109 1.49 5.93 3.19
CA TYR A 109 2.32 5.36 4.23
C TYR A 109 2.44 6.28 5.46
N GLU A 110 2.61 7.57 5.26
CA GLU A 110 2.71 8.53 6.36
C GLU A 110 1.46 8.50 7.25
N THR A 111 0.27 8.44 6.63
CA THR A 111 -1.00 8.60 7.34
C THR A 111 -1.56 7.28 7.86
N TYR A 112 -1.49 6.23 7.05
CA TYR A 112 -2.17 4.96 7.31
C TYR A 112 -1.23 3.77 7.48
N GLN A 113 0.04 3.92 7.10
CA GLN A 113 1.03 2.84 7.03
C GLN A 113 0.53 1.70 6.11
N PHE A 114 0.69 0.44 6.51
CA PHE A 114 0.15 -0.71 5.77
C PHE A 114 -1.33 -1.00 6.07
N ASP A 115 -1.96 -0.24 6.93
CA ASP A 115 -3.34 -0.46 7.38
C ASP A 115 -4.37 0.41 6.62
N TYR A 116 -3.98 0.95 5.46
CA TYR A 116 -4.81 1.83 4.64
C TYR A 116 -6.13 1.17 4.19
N LEU A 117 -6.12 -0.14 3.93
CA LEU A 117 -7.33 -0.89 3.60
C LEU A 117 -8.40 -0.77 4.67
N ARG A 118 -8.02 -0.99 5.94
CA ARG A 118 -8.94 -0.99 7.08
C ARG A 118 -9.30 0.43 7.52
N ARG A 119 -8.35 1.36 7.45
CA ARG A 119 -8.50 2.71 8.02
C ARG A 119 -9.01 3.74 7.02
N LEU A 120 -8.83 3.52 5.73
CA LEU A 120 -9.25 4.42 4.67
C LEU A 120 -10.24 3.75 3.72
N VAL A 121 -9.81 2.75 2.95
CA VAL A 121 -10.56 2.21 1.80
C VAL A 121 -11.91 1.64 2.24
N ARG A 122 -11.94 0.71 3.19
CA ARG A 122 -13.19 0.06 3.64
C ARG A 122 -14.19 1.03 4.28
N PRO A 123 -13.80 1.94 5.20
CA PRO A 123 -14.74 2.90 5.77
C PRO A 123 -15.33 3.84 4.73
N VAL A 124 -14.51 4.37 3.82
CA VAL A 124 -14.97 5.24 2.73
C VAL A 124 -15.95 4.49 1.83
N PHE A 125 -15.59 3.30 1.35
CA PHE A 125 -16.44 2.50 0.50
C PHE A 125 -17.79 2.19 1.15
N ARG A 126 -17.79 1.76 2.42
CA ARG A 126 -19.04 1.50 3.16
C ARG A 126 -19.91 2.75 3.32
N SER A 127 -19.30 3.91 3.56
CA SER A 127 -20.03 5.18 3.67
C SER A 127 -20.67 5.53 2.35
N THR A 128 -19.89 5.53 1.27
CA THR A 128 -20.38 5.85 -0.08
C THR A 128 -21.52 4.93 -0.51
N VAL A 129 -21.39 3.60 -0.28
CA VAL A 129 -22.46 2.66 -0.59
C VAL A 129 -23.75 2.99 0.16
N ARG A 130 -23.67 3.29 1.47
CA ARG A 130 -24.85 3.66 2.26
C ARG A 130 -25.48 4.97 1.79
N ASP A 131 -24.63 5.95 1.50
CA ASP A 131 -25.08 7.29 1.09
C ASP A 131 -25.77 7.26 -0.28
N VAL A 132 -25.21 6.53 -1.24
CA VAL A 132 -25.82 6.37 -2.56
C VAL A 132 -27.10 5.53 -2.51
N MET A 133 -27.03 4.35 -1.89
CA MET A 133 -28.18 3.45 -1.83
C MET A 133 -29.34 4.03 -1.04
N GLY A 134 -29.08 4.86 -0.02
CA GLY A 134 -30.13 5.56 0.73
C GLY A 134 -30.95 6.57 -0.08
N ARG A 135 -30.55 6.90 -1.31
CA ARG A 135 -31.27 7.79 -2.22
C ARG A 135 -32.29 7.04 -3.08
N TYR A 136 -32.23 5.71 -3.14
CA TYR A 136 -33.03 4.86 -4.01
C TYR A 136 -33.82 3.85 -3.20
N THR A 137 -34.99 3.45 -3.71
CA THR A 137 -35.75 2.34 -3.14
C THR A 137 -35.13 0.99 -3.52
N ALA A 138 -35.38 -0.03 -2.72
CA ALA A 138 -34.91 -1.39 -3.01
C ALA A 138 -35.31 -1.85 -4.42
N GLU A 139 -36.52 -1.54 -4.91
CA GLU A 139 -36.99 -1.88 -6.25
C GLU A 139 -36.13 -1.20 -7.33
N GLU A 140 -35.78 0.08 -7.16
CA GLU A 140 -34.92 0.82 -8.10
C GLU A 140 -33.50 0.23 -8.12
N ILE A 141 -32.96 -0.14 -6.97
CA ILE A 141 -31.62 -0.73 -6.83
C ILE A 141 -31.54 -2.07 -7.57
N TYR A 142 -32.57 -2.92 -7.43
CA TYR A 142 -32.55 -4.26 -8.03
C TYR A 142 -32.99 -4.29 -9.50
N SER A 143 -33.67 -3.28 -10.00
CA SER A 143 -34.27 -3.35 -11.34
C SER A 143 -33.88 -2.16 -12.23
N THR A 144 -34.56 -1.03 -12.05
CA THR A 144 -34.58 0.04 -13.06
C THR A 144 -33.34 0.94 -13.05
N LYS A 145 -32.70 1.12 -11.89
CA LYS A 145 -31.59 2.06 -11.71
C LYS A 145 -30.29 1.42 -11.26
N ARG A 146 -30.19 0.10 -11.36
CA ARG A 146 -29.01 -0.63 -10.90
C ARG A 146 -27.69 -0.07 -11.47
N ALA A 147 -27.63 0.13 -12.78
CA ALA A 147 -26.43 0.66 -13.44
C ALA A 147 -26.13 2.10 -13.04
N GLU A 148 -27.16 2.93 -12.78
CA GLU A 148 -27.00 4.30 -12.27
C GLU A 148 -26.40 4.29 -10.87
N VAL A 149 -26.91 3.44 -9.97
CA VAL A 149 -26.41 3.28 -8.59
C VAL A 149 -24.97 2.78 -8.58
N GLU A 150 -24.64 1.78 -9.40
CA GLU A 150 -23.27 1.25 -9.53
C GLU A 150 -22.31 2.34 -10.00
N ASN A 151 -22.68 3.13 -11.02
CA ASN A 151 -21.84 4.24 -11.52
C ASN A 151 -21.65 5.35 -10.50
N LEU A 152 -22.70 5.72 -9.76
CA LEU A 152 -22.60 6.73 -8.71
C LEU A 152 -21.72 6.28 -7.54
N ILE A 153 -21.81 5.02 -7.13
CA ILE A 153 -20.92 4.48 -6.10
C ILE A 153 -19.47 4.56 -6.58
N GLN A 154 -19.20 4.21 -7.84
CA GLN A 154 -17.86 4.28 -8.40
C GLN A 154 -17.35 5.72 -8.46
N GLU A 155 -18.15 6.66 -8.93
CA GLU A 155 -17.80 8.08 -9.05
C GLU A 155 -17.51 8.69 -7.68
N GLU A 156 -18.45 8.57 -6.73
CA GLU A 156 -18.30 9.13 -5.39
C GLU A 156 -17.18 8.46 -4.57
N ALA A 157 -16.94 7.15 -4.75
CA ALA A 157 -15.83 6.48 -4.11
C ALA A 157 -14.48 6.95 -4.65
N SER A 158 -14.36 7.15 -5.97
CA SER A 158 -13.13 7.61 -6.61
C SER A 158 -12.81 9.09 -6.37
N GLU A 159 -13.79 9.90 -5.97
CA GLU A 159 -13.56 11.31 -5.60
C GLU A 159 -12.94 11.44 -4.20
N VAL A 160 -13.19 10.48 -3.32
CA VAL A 160 -12.78 10.52 -1.91
C VAL A 160 -11.52 9.69 -1.66
N LEU A 161 -11.23 8.69 -2.47
CA LEU A 161 -10.08 7.79 -2.34
C LEU A 161 -8.88 8.27 -3.15
#